data_2687be7c12fc33e3e53fcdd052772d37
#
_entry.id   2687be7c12fc33e3e53fcdd052772d37
#
_cell.length_a   1.000
_cell.length_b   1.000
_cell.length_c   1.000
_cell.angle_alpha   90.00
_cell.angle_beta   90.00
_cell.angle_gamma   90.00
#
_symmetry.space_group_name_H-M   'P 1'
#
loop_
_entity.id
_entity.type
_entity.pdbx_description
1 polymer ?
#
loop_
_entity_poly.entity_id
_entity_poly.type
_entity_poly.pdbx_seq_one_letter_code
_entity_poly.pdbx_strand_id
1 'polypeptide(L)'
;MTALLTALPASYAATSAAASAAAADTPAVGDCHALTFKQVAHQSETSAPVPCSSTHTSRVIKVADLPSGTTWDSLTPTQIGRLGVTECTPAFRRTLGQNDKVRDSSAYVWIFYAPTAAQRTAGANWIRCDLILLKGQALKALPTDRVPALTSSTLSNQVRRCTVGTRHFTTVCSARHNYRATGAFTVTGRYPGDTKLAGIARKRCPAHVSTPRQFLYAHQSKFTWNNEHDHAVVCFSHRSN
;
A
#
# COMPACT_ATOMS: atom_id res chain seq x y z
N MET A 1 -67.50 21.34 40.42
CA MET A 1 -66.22 21.91 39.95
C MET A 1 -65.38 20.78 39.34
N THR A 2 -65.42 20.65 38.03
CA THR A 2 -64.76 19.52 37.30
C THR A 2 -63.52 20.09 36.61
N ALA A 3 -62.35 19.62 37.00
CA ALA A 3 -61.07 20.04 36.42
C ALA A 3 -60.73 19.15 35.20
N LEU A 4 -60.62 19.74 34.01
CA LEU A 4 -60.08 19.11 32.81
C LEU A 4 -58.57 19.16 32.88
N LEU A 5 -57.97 17.99 32.84
CA LEU A 5 -56.49 17.82 32.55
C LEU A 5 -56.29 17.66 31.03
N THR A 6 -55.67 18.63 30.40
CA THR A 6 -55.21 18.56 29.03
C THR A 6 -53.80 17.95 28.98
N ALA A 7 -53.66 16.77 28.36
CA ALA A 7 -52.39 16.14 28.11
C ALA A 7 -51.75 16.71 26.81
N LEU A 8 -50.53 17.24 26.87
CA LEU A 8 -49.70 17.66 25.72
C LEU A 8 -48.95 16.46 25.14
N PRO A 9 -48.92 16.27 23.84
CA PRO A 9 -48.10 15.22 23.22
C PRO A 9 -46.61 15.62 23.21
N ALA A 10 -45.77 14.77 23.77
CA ALA A 10 -44.32 14.89 23.66
C ALA A 10 -43.85 14.41 22.26
N SER A 11 -43.45 15.35 21.43
CA SER A 11 -42.79 15.04 20.15
C SER A 11 -41.31 14.73 20.41
N TYR A 12 -40.95 13.47 20.33
CA TYR A 12 -39.54 13.06 20.39
C TYR A 12 -38.90 13.22 18.98
N ALA A 13 -37.95 14.14 18.88
CA ALA A 13 -37.13 14.30 17.69
C ALA A 13 -36.07 13.17 17.61
N ALA A 14 -36.29 12.21 16.72
CA ALA A 14 -35.35 11.15 16.41
C ALA A 14 -34.55 11.52 15.16
N THR A 15 -33.49 12.38 15.27
CA THR A 15 -32.70 12.82 14.11
C THR A 15 -31.21 13.05 14.39
N SER A 16 -30.54 12.24 15.23
CA SER A 16 -29.08 12.43 15.42
C SER A 16 -28.22 11.17 15.38
N ALA A 17 -28.81 9.99 15.17
CA ALA A 17 -28.05 8.74 15.20
C ALA A 17 -27.35 8.39 13.86
N ALA A 18 -27.88 8.79 12.71
CA ALA A 18 -27.34 8.39 11.40
C ALA A 18 -26.06 9.13 11.01
N ALA A 19 -25.91 10.40 11.38
CA ALA A 19 -24.72 11.19 11.07
C ALA A 19 -23.48 10.75 11.91
N SER A 20 -23.73 10.23 13.12
CA SER A 20 -22.67 9.76 14.02
C SER A 20 -22.07 8.41 13.59
N ALA A 21 -22.85 7.53 12.96
CA ALA A 21 -22.37 6.23 12.50
C ALA A 21 -21.43 6.35 11.27
N ALA A 22 -21.73 7.25 10.33
CA ALA A 22 -20.89 7.47 9.14
C ALA A 22 -19.52 8.09 9.50
N ALA A 23 -19.46 8.94 10.53
CA ALA A 23 -18.21 9.53 11.02
C ALA A 23 -17.34 8.51 11.78
N ALA A 24 -17.94 7.49 12.41
CA ALA A 24 -17.23 6.44 13.14
C ALA A 24 -16.50 5.43 12.22
N ASP A 25 -16.90 5.34 10.95
CA ASP A 25 -16.33 4.40 9.96
C ASP A 25 -15.26 5.02 9.05
N THR A 26 -14.89 6.27 9.26
CA THR A 26 -13.81 6.91 8.49
C THR A 26 -12.45 6.46 9.04
N PRO A 27 -11.59 5.82 8.24
CA PRO A 27 -10.27 5.40 8.69
C PRO A 27 -9.42 6.61 9.11
N ALA A 28 -8.53 6.42 10.09
CA ALA A 28 -7.60 7.45 10.50
C ALA A 28 -6.16 7.10 10.09
N VAL A 29 -5.37 8.14 9.75
CA VAL A 29 -3.94 7.96 9.53
C VAL A 29 -3.28 7.50 10.82
N GLY A 30 -2.52 6.42 10.74
CA GLY A 30 -1.87 5.79 11.88
C GLY A 30 -2.59 4.55 12.40
N ASP A 31 -3.84 4.31 12.01
CA ASP A 31 -4.55 3.07 12.36
C ASP A 31 -3.75 1.84 11.95
N CYS A 32 -3.78 0.82 12.79
CA CYS A 32 -3.14 -0.47 12.54
C CYS A 32 -4.21 -1.56 12.37
N HIS A 33 -3.99 -2.49 11.44
CA HIS A 33 -4.89 -3.60 11.17
C HIS A 33 -4.16 -4.93 11.11
N ALA A 34 -4.79 -6.01 11.58
CA ALA A 34 -4.27 -7.38 11.49
C ALA A 34 -4.80 -8.07 10.21
N LEU A 35 -4.39 -7.55 9.04
CA LEU A 35 -4.83 -8.06 7.76
C LEU A 35 -4.19 -9.42 7.41
N THR A 36 -4.94 -10.23 6.69
CA THR A 36 -4.44 -11.42 5.98
C THR A 36 -4.03 -11.07 4.55
N PHE A 37 -3.22 -11.90 3.92
CA PHE A 37 -2.83 -11.72 2.51
C PHE A 37 -4.04 -11.75 1.55
N LYS A 38 -5.10 -12.48 1.88
CA LYS A 38 -6.34 -12.47 1.07
C LYS A 38 -7.02 -11.12 1.07
N GLN A 39 -7.07 -10.42 2.21
CA GLN A 39 -7.71 -9.11 2.33
C GLN A 39 -6.98 -8.03 1.53
N VAL A 40 -5.69 -8.20 1.27
CA VAL A 40 -4.89 -7.26 0.41
C VAL A 40 -5.44 -7.16 -1.02
N ALA A 41 -6.07 -8.21 -1.52
CA ALA A 41 -6.64 -8.25 -2.87
C ALA A 41 -8.08 -7.68 -2.95
N HIS A 42 -8.70 -7.36 -1.82
CA HIS A 42 -10.05 -6.81 -1.80
C HIS A 42 -10.02 -5.31 -2.09
N GLN A 43 -11.04 -4.81 -2.77
CA GLN A 43 -11.20 -3.38 -3.04
C GLN A 43 -11.60 -2.60 -1.77
N SER A 44 -12.29 -3.25 -0.83
CA SER A 44 -12.72 -2.67 0.45
C SER A 44 -12.33 -3.61 1.58
N GLU A 45 -12.08 -3.03 2.76
CA GLU A 45 -11.65 -3.74 3.95
C GLU A 45 -12.36 -3.14 5.17
N THR A 46 -12.90 -4.01 6.03
CA THR A 46 -13.80 -3.64 7.13
C THR A 46 -13.34 -4.13 8.50
N SER A 47 -12.13 -4.70 8.60
CA SER A 47 -11.64 -5.12 9.93
C SER A 47 -11.44 -3.91 10.84
N ALA A 48 -11.86 -4.05 12.08
CA ALA A 48 -11.63 -3.03 13.07
C ALA A 48 -10.14 -2.76 13.28
N PRO A 49 -9.73 -1.50 13.55
CA PRO A 49 -8.36 -1.20 13.94
C PRO A 49 -7.97 -1.97 15.20
N VAL A 50 -6.68 -2.35 15.28
CA VAL A 50 -6.07 -2.94 16.48
C VAL A 50 -5.07 -1.95 17.08
N PRO A 51 -4.78 -2.01 18.39
CA PRO A 51 -3.71 -1.20 18.98
C PRO A 51 -2.38 -1.44 18.23
N CYS A 52 -1.68 -0.40 17.81
CA CYS A 52 -0.41 -0.53 17.10
C CYS A 52 0.70 -1.17 17.96
N SER A 53 0.54 -1.13 19.28
CA SER A 53 1.40 -1.88 20.23
C SER A 53 1.19 -3.40 20.16
N SER A 54 0.09 -3.87 19.56
CA SER A 54 -0.17 -5.28 19.30
C SER A 54 0.37 -5.70 17.94
N THR A 55 0.47 -7.00 17.69
CA THR A 55 0.86 -7.54 16.38
C THR A 55 -0.13 -7.09 15.30
N HIS A 56 0.36 -6.38 14.31
CA HIS A 56 -0.40 -5.90 13.16
C HIS A 56 0.40 -6.07 11.86
N THR A 57 -0.28 -6.11 10.74
CA THR A 57 0.33 -6.40 9.42
C THR A 57 0.13 -5.27 8.42
N SER A 58 -0.70 -4.29 8.78
CA SER A 58 -0.98 -3.10 7.98
C SER A 58 -1.00 -1.86 8.87
N ARG A 59 -0.59 -0.72 8.30
CA ARG A 59 -0.71 0.60 8.93
C ARG A 59 -1.20 1.61 7.92
N VAL A 60 -2.21 2.38 8.28
CA VAL A 60 -2.75 3.46 7.46
C VAL A 60 -1.73 4.60 7.39
N ILE A 61 -1.24 4.91 6.20
CA ILE A 61 -0.25 5.95 5.93
C ILE A 61 -0.85 7.21 5.31
N LYS A 62 -2.07 7.10 4.77
CA LYS A 62 -2.84 8.23 4.26
C LYS A 62 -4.33 7.87 4.19
N VAL A 63 -5.17 8.86 4.46
CA VAL A 63 -6.57 8.91 4.07
C VAL A 63 -6.77 10.21 3.30
N ALA A 64 -7.50 10.18 2.21
CA ALA A 64 -7.84 11.35 1.41
C ALA A 64 -9.26 11.21 0.87
N ASP A 65 -9.95 12.33 0.72
CA ASP A 65 -11.24 12.35 0.02
C ASP A 65 -11.00 12.30 -1.49
N LEU A 66 -11.98 11.76 -2.22
CA LEU A 66 -11.98 11.88 -3.68
C LEU A 66 -12.13 13.36 -4.08
N PRO A 67 -11.65 13.74 -5.27
CA PRO A 67 -11.86 15.08 -5.80
C PRO A 67 -13.33 15.47 -5.81
N SER A 68 -13.63 16.74 -5.54
CA SER A 68 -15.00 17.27 -5.52
C SER A 68 -15.77 16.87 -6.79
N GLY A 69 -17.01 16.43 -6.64
CA GLY A 69 -17.86 15.96 -7.73
C GLY A 69 -17.55 14.56 -8.26
N THR A 70 -16.56 13.87 -7.68
CA THR A 70 -16.23 12.49 -8.03
C THR A 70 -16.81 11.52 -7.00
N THR A 71 -17.39 10.42 -7.46
CA THR A 71 -17.83 9.31 -6.62
C THR A 71 -17.17 8.03 -7.05
N TRP A 72 -17.05 7.05 -6.15
CA TRP A 72 -16.46 5.75 -6.47
C TRP A 72 -17.15 5.05 -7.65
N ASP A 73 -18.48 5.19 -7.78
CA ASP A 73 -19.27 4.55 -8.83
C ASP A 73 -19.12 5.26 -10.17
N SER A 74 -18.59 6.48 -10.21
CA SER A 74 -18.26 7.21 -11.45
C SER A 74 -16.88 6.86 -12.02
N LEU A 75 -16.06 6.12 -11.29
CA LEU A 75 -14.66 5.82 -11.67
C LEU A 75 -14.56 4.49 -12.43
N THR A 76 -13.84 4.52 -13.54
CA THR A 76 -13.40 3.30 -14.23
C THR A 76 -12.28 2.61 -13.47
N PRO A 77 -12.03 1.29 -13.65
CA PRO A 77 -10.90 0.57 -13.03
C PRO A 77 -9.54 1.24 -13.27
N THR A 78 -9.33 1.82 -14.46
CA THR A 78 -8.10 2.57 -14.79
C THR A 78 -7.98 3.85 -13.95
N GLN A 79 -9.07 4.58 -13.76
CA GLN A 79 -9.07 5.79 -12.92
C GLN A 79 -8.85 5.45 -11.45
N ILE A 80 -9.46 4.37 -10.95
CA ILE A 80 -9.23 3.85 -9.59
C ILE A 80 -7.76 3.52 -9.38
N GLY A 81 -7.13 2.79 -10.31
CA GLY A 81 -5.70 2.47 -10.22
C GLY A 81 -4.81 3.73 -10.23
N ARG A 82 -5.14 4.72 -11.06
CA ARG A 82 -4.43 6.02 -11.10
C ARG A 82 -4.57 6.78 -9.79
N LEU A 83 -5.79 6.83 -9.25
CA LEU A 83 -6.06 7.46 -7.95
C LEU A 83 -5.20 6.81 -6.85
N GLY A 84 -5.17 5.48 -6.77
CA GLY A 84 -4.30 4.77 -5.83
C GLY A 84 -2.83 5.18 -5.95
N VAL A 85 -2.28 5.25 -7.17
CA VAL A 85 -0.88 5.69 -7.38
C VAL A 85 -0.71 7.14 -6.95
N THR A 86 -1.58 8.05 -7.37
CA THR A 86 -1.48 9.50 -7.08
C THR A 86 -1.57 9.79 -5.59
N GLU A 87 -2.45 9.08 -4.87
CA GLU A 87 -2.68 9.32 -3.45
C GLU A 87 -1.69 8.58 -2.56
N CYS A 88 -1.37 7.32 -2.88
CA CYS A 88 -0.60 6.47 -1.99
C CYS A 88 0.92 6.56 -2.19
N THR A 89 1.42 6.79 -3.42
CA THR A 89 2.87 6.86 -3.66
C THR A 89 3.56 7.98 -2.89
N PRO A 90 3.03 9.23 -2.84
CA PRO A 90 3.66 10.28 -2.03
C PRO A 90 3.67 9.97 -0.53
N ALA A 91 2.62 9.33 -0.02
CA ALA A 91 2.55 8.90 1.38
C ALA A 91 3.58 7.80 1.69
N PHE A 92 3.71 6.83 0.80
CA PHE A 92 4.70 5.76 0.87
C PHE A 92 6.14 6.30 0.90
N ARG A 93 6.44 7.29 0.04
CA ARG A 93 7.73 7.99 0.01
C ARG A 93 8.00 8.76 1.30
N ARG A 94 7.01 9.46 1.84
CA ARG A 94 7.16 10.16 3.13
C ARG A 94 7.43 9.20 4.28
N THR A 95 6.79 8.03 4.27
CA THR A 95 6.93 7.04 5.33
C THR A 95 8.28 6.32 5.26
N LEU A 96 8.71 5.87 4.08
CA LEU A 96 9.90 5.03 3.92
C LEU A 96 11.15 5.77 3.44
N GLY A 97 11.02 7.01 2.97
CA GLY A 97 12.12 7.81 2.43
C GLY A 97 12.05 8.01 0.92
N GLN A 98 12.75 9.05 0.46
CA GLN A 98 12.69 9.54 -0.92
C GLN A 98 13.59 8.78 -1.91
N ASN A 99 14.48 7.91 -1.41
CA ASN A 99 15.41 7.17 -2.27
C ASN A 99 14.70 5.95 -2.88
N ASP A 100 14.27 6.09 -4.14
CA ASP A 100 13.53 5.04 -4.88
C ASP A 100 14.30 3.72 -4.91
N LYS A 101 15.62 3.74 -5.14
CA LYS A 101 16.45 2.52 -5.18
C LYS A 101 16.43 1.76 -3.87
N VAL A 102 16.47 2.48 -2.75
CA VAL A 102 16.42 1.87 -1.41
C VAL A 102 15.03 1.35 -1.11
N ARG A 103 14.00 2.17 -1.37
CA ARG A 103 12.60 1.82 -1.14
C ARG A 103 12.18 0.58 -1.94
N ASP A 104 12.51 0.54 -3.24
CA ASP A 104 12.14 -0.56 -4.14
C ASP A 104 12.93 -1.84 -3.90
N SER A 105 14.10 -1.72 -3.22
CA SER A 105 14.86 -2.85 -2.70
C SER A 105 14.32 -3.40 -1.39
N SER A 106 13.24 -2.83 -0.85
CA SER A 106 12.53 -3.34 0.33
C SER A 106 11.29 -4.15 -0.08
N ALA A 107 10.82 -5.02 0.80
CA ALA A 107 9.59 -5.79 0.62
C ALA A 107 8.34 -5.03 1.12
N TYR A 108 8.49 -3.79 1.54
CA TYR A 108 7.35 -2.91 1.80
C TYR A 108 6.63 -2.57 0.51
N VAL A 109 5.30 -2.57 0.57
CA VAL A 109 4.44 -2.08 -0.50
C VAL A 109 3.29 -1.29 0.10
N TRP A 110 2.71 -0.39 -0.68
CA TRP A 110 1.44 0.22 -0.36
C TRP A 110 0.31 -0.52 -1.07
N ILE A 111 -0.84 -0.54 -0.43
CA ILE A 111 -2.12 -0.96 -0.99
C ILE A 111 -3.13 0.12 -0.72
N PHE A 112 -4.29 0.09 -1.37
CA PHE A 112 -5.36 1.02 -1.06
C PHE A 112 -6.70 0.32 -0.95
N TYR A 113 -7.60 0.96 -0.20
CA TYR A 113 -8.98 0.54 -0.02
C TYR A 113 -9.93 1.68 -0.30
N ALA A 114 -11.08 1.32 -0.88
CA ALA A 114 -12.26 2.14 -1.06
C ALA A 114 -13.28 1.85 0.06
N PRO A 115 -14.21 2.75 0.35
CA PRO A 115 -15.37 2.45 1.18
C PRO A 115 -16.18 1.29 0.59
N THR A 116 -16.81 0.49 1.43
CA THR A 116 -17.79 -0.51 1.02
C THR A 116 -19.00 0.16 0.36
N ALA A 117 -19.83 -0.61 -0.37
CA ALA A 117 -21.05 -0.10 -0.96
C ALA A 117 -21.98 0.55 0.11
N ALA A 118 -22.09 -0.07 1.29
CA ALA A 118 -22.90 0.48 2.40
C ALA A 118 -22.33 1.81 2.92
N GLN A 119 -21.01 1.89 3.10
CA GLN A 119 -20.34 3.14 3.49
C GLN A 119 -20.50 4.24 2.45
N ARG A 120 -20.40 3.92 1.15
CA ARG A 120 -20.64 4.89 0.05
C ARG A 120 -22.09 5.40 0.05
N THR A 121 -23.07 4.51 0.27
CA THR A 121 -24.47 4.90 0.42
C THR A 121 -24.67 5.84 1.62
N ALA A 122 -23.89 5.67 2.67
CA ALA A 122 -23.86 6.56 3.84
C ALA A 122 -23.03 7.85 3.63
N GLY A 123 -22.51 8.08 2.42
CA GLY A 123 -21.77 9.30 2.05
C GLY A 123 -20.25 9.21 2.17
N ALA A 124 -19.68 8.05 2.50
CA ALA A 124 -18.23 7.89 2.56
C ALA A 124 -17.60 8.02 1.15
N ASN A 125 -16.60 8.89 1.02
CA ASN A 125 -15.96 9.22 -0.25
C ASN A 125 -14.42 9.30 -0.13
N TRP A 126 -13.85 8.44 0.70
CA TRP A 126 -12.41 8.42 1.00
C TRP A 126 -11.66 7.33 0.23
N ILE A 127 -10.33 7.52 0.08
CA ILE A 127 -9.35 6.47 -0.23
C ILE A 127 -8.42 6.31 0.96
N ARG A 128 -8.19 5.07 1.39
CA ARG A 128 -7.24 4.70 2.45
C ARG A 128 -6.04 4.02 1.84
N CYS A 129 -4.84 4.53 2.14
CA CYS A 129 -3.57 3.93 1.75
C CYS A 129 -2.93 3.23 2.93
N ASP A 130 -2.66 1.96 2.81
CA ASP A 130 -2.03 1.15 3.85
C ASP A 130 -0.63 0.73 3.44
N LEU A 131 0.30 0.76 4.40
CA LEU A 131 1.61 0.15 4.30
C LEU A 131 1.54 -1.29 4.78
N ILE A 132 2.08 -2.22 4.01
CA ILE A 132 2.23 -3.63 4.37
C ILE A 132 3.65 -4.12 4.08
N LEU A 133 4.05 -5.24 4.67
CA LEU A 133 5.32 -5.90 4.43
C LEU A 133 5.08 -7.33 3.93
N LEU A 134 5.49 -7.60 2.68
CA LEU A 134 5.22 -8.88 2.02
C LEU A 134 6.16 -10.00 2.48
N LYS A 135 5.60 -11.19 2.69
CA LYS A 135 6.32 -12.44 3.01
C LYS A 135 5.78 -13.58 2.13
N GLY A 136 6.04 -13.48 0.81
CA GLY A 136 5.44 -14.41 -0.17
C GLY A 136 3.93 -14.20 -0.27
N GLN A 137 3.17 -15.25 -0.04
CA GLN A 137 1.70 -15.23 0.01
C GLN A 137 1.17 -15.01 1.44
N ALA A 138 1.94 -14.32 2.27
CA ALA A 138 1.58 -13.91 3.62
C ALA A 138 2.04 -12.46 3.85
N LEU A 139 1.58 -11.85 4.93
CA LEU A 139 2.08 -10.59 5.43
C LEU A 139 3.02 -10.84 6.60
N LYS A 140 4.02 -10.00 6.75
CA LYS A 140 4.88 -9.94 7.92
C LYS A 140 4.38 -8.84 8.84
N ALA A 141 4.44 -9.10 10.16
CA ALA A 141 4.13 -8.07 11.16
C ALA A 141 5.01 -6.82 10.95
N LEU A 142 4.38 -5.66 11.07
CA LEU A 142 5.03 -4.37 11.08
C LEU A 142 5.62 -4.07 12.48
N PRO A 143 6.58 -3.12 12.58
CA PRO A 143 7.04 -2.61 13.87
C PRO A 143 5.88 -2.02 14.68
N THR A 144 5.87 -2.28 16.00
CA THR A 144 4.82 -1.82 16.92
C THR A 144 4.85 -0.32 17.20
N ASP A 145 6.01 0.31 17.01
CA ASP A 145 6.14 1.76 17.18
C ASP A 145 5.78 2.50 15.88
N ARG A 146 6.76 3.03 15.23
CA ARG A 146 6.64 3.60 13.87
C ARG A 146 7.49 2.81 12.89
N VAL A 147 7.06 2.72 11.66
CA VAL A 147 7.88 2.17 10.59
C VAL A 147 9.09 3.10 10.38
N PRO A 148 10.32 2.62 10.55
CA PRO A 148 11.50 3.45 10.38
C PRO A 148 11.71 3.79 8.90
N ALA A 149 12.15 5.02 8.61
CA ALA A 149 12.55 5.41 7.28
C ALA A 149 13.73 4.56 6.80
N LEU A 150 13.72 4.19 5.54
CA LEU A 150 14.80 3.43 4.90
C LEU A 150 15.89 4.40 4.43
N THR A 151 16.83 4.71 5.31
CA THR A 151 17.88 5.70 5.06
C THR A 151 19.17 5.12 4.47
N SER A 152 19.34 3.79 4.53
CA SER A 152 20.54 3.09 4.09
C SER A 152 20.26 2.15 2.93
N SER A 153 21.20 2.07 1.97
CA SER A 153 21.20 1.04 0.92
C SER A 153 21.41 -0.38 1.48
N THR A 154 21.94 -0.49 2.70
CA THR A 154 22.12 -1.77 3.39
C THR A 154 20.89 -2.09 4.22
N LEU A 155 19.88 -2.65 3.56
CA LEU A 155 18.66 -3.09 4.24
C LEU A 155 18.88 -4.39 5.00
N SER A 156 18.30 -4.50 6.21
CA SER A 156 18.29 -5.76 6.96
C SER A 156 17.47 -6.82 6.22
N ASN A 157 17.76 -8.10 6.46
CA ASN A 157 17.00 -9.22 5.89
C ASN A 157 15.52 -9.20 6.32
N GLN A 158 15.18 -8.50 7.38
CA GLN A 158 13.80 -8.39 7.89
C GLN A 158 12.91 -7.56 6.99
N VAL A 159 13.49 -6.68 6.16
CA VAL A 159 12.74 -5.77 5.26
C VAL A 159 13.25 -5.80 3.82
N ARG A 160 14.47 -6.30 3.56
CA ARG A 160 15.04 -6.39 2.20
C ARG A 160 14.14 -7.25 1.31
N ARG A 161 13.95 -6.81 0.07
CA ARG A 161 13.17 -7.53 -0.95
C ARG A 161 13.95 -8.74 -1.45
N CYS A 162 13.30 -9.87 -1.36
CA CYS A 162 13.66 -11.13 -2.00
C CYS A 162 12.47 -11.64 -2.81
N THR A 163 12.65 -12.69 -3.60
CA THR A 163 11.54 -13.36 -4.30
C THR A 163 11.54 -14.86 -4.03
N VAL A 164 10.36 -15.46 -4.02
CA VAL A 164 10.15 -16.88 -3.74
C VAL A 164 9.24 -17.54 -4.78
N GLY A 165 9.53 -18.80 -5.08
CA GLY A 165 8.75 -19.62 -6.01
C GLY A 165 8.97 -19.24 -7.47
N THR A 166 8.35 -19.99 -8.37
CA THR A 166 8.43 -19.82 -9.83
C THR A 166 7.74 -18.55 -10.33
N ARG A 167 6.76 -18.04 -9.57
CA ARG A 167 6.04 -16.77 -9.85
C ARG A 167 6.75 -15.55 -9.26
N HIS A 168 7.91 -15.74 -8.63
CA HIS A 168 8.73 -14.67 -8.04
C HIS A 168 7.94 -13.73 -7.09
N PHE A 169 7.10 -14.29 -6.21
CA PHE A 169 6.41 -13.50 -5.20
C PHE A 169 7.41 -12.73 -4.33
N THR A 170 7.13 -11.45 -4.12
CA THR A 170 7.94 -10.62 -3.21
C THR A 170 7.87 -11.17 -1.79
N THR A 171 9.02 -11.29 -1.15
CA THR A 171 9.17 -11.73 0.25
C THR A 171 10.32 -10.99 0.92
N VAL A 172 10.35 -11.01 2.25
CA VAL A 172 11.54 -10.57 3.01
C VAL A 172 12.66 -11.61 2.91
N CYS A 173 13.91 -11.17 2.92
CA CYS A 173 15.05 -12.08 2.81
C CYS A 173 15.31 -12.91 4.08
N SER A 174 14.65 -12.61 5.19
CA SER A 174 14.63 -13.48 6.38
C SER A 174 13.74 -14.72 6.23
N ALA A 175 12.90 -14.77 5.18
CA ALA A 175 12.13 -15.95 4.80
C ALA A 175 12.85 -16.73 3.69
N ARG A 176 12.35 -17.95 3.39
CA ARG A 176 12.84 -18.74 2.24
C ARG A 176 12.67 -17.93 0.94
N HIS A 177 13.70 -17.91 0.10
CA HIS A 177 13.68 -17.15 -1.15
C HIS A 177 14.64 -17.77 -2.19
N ASN A 178 14.42 -17.43 -3.48
CA ASN A 178 15.25 -17.86 -4.60
C ASN A 178 16.18 -16.74 -5.07
N TYR A 179 15.72 -15.48 -5.00
CA TYR A 179 16.49 -14.32 -5.44
C TYR A 179 16.46 -13.23 -4.37
N ARG A 180 17.54 -12.44 -4.30
CA ARG A 180 17.76 -11.37 -3.34
C ARG A 180 18.10 -10.07 -4.05
N ALA A 181 17.45 -8.97 -3.69
CA ALA A 181 17.84 -7.63 -4.14
C ALA A 181 19.24 -7.29 -3.62
N THR A 182 20.19 -7.10 -4.54
CA THR A 182 21.61 -6.85 -4.24
C THR A 182 22.09 -5.51 -4.75
N GLY A 183 21.35 -4.87 -5.64
CA GLY A 183 21.65 -3.52 -6.10
C GLY A 183 20.51 -2.94 -6.92
N ALA A 184 20.60 -1.65 -7.19
CA ALA A 184 19.63 -0.94 -8.01
C ALA A 184 20.29 0.22 -8.74
N PHE A 185 19.72 0.61 -9.88
CA PHE A 185 20.16 1.77 -10.65
C PHE A 185 18.97 2.55 -11.18
N THR A 186 19.19 3.78 -11.59
CA THR A 186 18.15 4.65 -12.17
C THR A 186 18.28 4.69 -13.69
N VAL A 187 17.16 4.67 -14.41
CA VAL A 187 17.06 4.92 -15.84
C VAL A 187 16.28 6.21 -16.03
N THR A 188 16.91 7.24 -16.55
CA THR A 188 16.30 8.57 -16.71
C THR A 188 15.33 8.64 -17.90
N GLY A 189 14.40 9.60 -17.85
CA GLY A 189 13.47 9.90 -18.93
C GLY A 189 12.16 9.11 -18.86
N ARG A 190 11.36 9.24 -19.92
CA ARG A 190 10.08 8.53 -20.02
C ARG A 190 10.26 7.02 -20.07
N TYR A 191 9.23 6.29 -19.68
CA TYR A 191 9.20 4.84 -19.74
C TYR A 191 9.63 4.33 -21.13
N PRO A 192 10.74 3.59 -21.23
CA PRO A 192 11.32 3.26 -22.54
C PRO A 192 10.61 2.08 -23.25
N GLY A 193 9.64 1.44 -22.58
CA GLY A 193 9.03 0.19 -22.99
C GLY A 193 9.74 -1.04 -22.44
N ASP A 194 8.99 -2.13 -22.24
CA ASP A 194 9.46 -3.35 -21.57
C ASP A 194 10.67 -3.97 -22.27
N THR A 195 10.65 -4.09 -23.59
CA THR A 195 11.75 -4.69 -24.39
C THR A 195 13.04 -3.90 -24.23
N LYS A 196 12.98 -2.56 -24.31
CA LYS A 196 14.16 -1.72 -24.16
C LYS A 196 14.69 -1.75 -22.73
N LEU A 197 13.76 -1.73 -21.74
CA LEU A 197 14.13 -1.80 -20.34
C LEU A 197 14.79 -3.15 -19.99
N ALA A 198 14.27 -4.26 -20.55
CA ALA A 198 14.90 -5.57 -20.44
C ALA A 198 16.33 -5.56 -21.01
N GLY A 199 16.55 -4.90 -22.14
CA GLY A 199 17.89 -4.72 -22.74
C GLY A 199 18.84 -3.93 -21.82
N ILE A 200 18.34 -2.84 -21.21
CA ILE A 200 19.10 -2.04 -20.24
C ILE A 200 19.43 -2.87 -18.99
N ALA A 201 18.45 -3.60 -18.46
CA ALA A 201 18.65 -4.44 -17.27
C ALA A 201 19.67 -5.54 -17.52
N ARG A 202 19.61 -6.22 -18.68
CA ARG A 202 20.62 -7.24 -19.07
C ARG A 202 22.04 -6.69 -19.15
N LYS A 203 22.20 -5.43 -19.55
CA LYS A 203 23.53 -4.79 -19.61
C LYS A 203 24.02 -4.29 -18.25
N ARG A 204 23.14 -3.78 -17.40
CA ARG A 204 23.53 -3.09 -16.17
C ARG A 204 23.46 -3.96 -14.92
N CYS A 205 22.47 -4.85 -14.78
CA CYS A 205 22.34 -5.69 -13.58
C CYS A 205 23.55 -6.60 -13.31
N PRO A 206 24.31 -7.13 -14.29
CA PRO A 206 25.51 -7.92 -14.00
C PRO A 206 26.51 -7.25 -13.06
N ALA A 207 26.63 -5.92 -13.09
CA ALA A 207 27.48 -5.15 -12.17
C ALA A 207 26.91 -4.98 -10.76
N HIS A 208 25.64 -5.36 -10.54
CA HIS A 208 24.91 -5.19 -9.28
C HIS A 208 24.55 -6.51 -8.60
N VAL A 209 24.92 -7.65 -9.18
CA VAL A 209 24.56 -8.98 -8.69
C VAL A 209 25.79 -9.87 -8.51
N SER A 210 25.74 -10.81 -7.57
CA SER A 210 26.78 -11.83 -7.38
C SER A 210 26.68 -12.99 -8.36
N THR A 211 25.55 -13.12 -9.08
CA THR A 211 25.30 -14.19 -10.07
C THR A 211 24.97 -13.59 -11.45
N PRO A 212 25.98 -13.03 -12.19
CA PRO A 212 25.76 -12.27 -13.42
C PRO A 212 25.09 -13.05 -14.57
N ARG A 213 25.18 -14.38 -14.56
CA ARG A 213 24.55 -15.25 -15.57
C ARG A 213 23.12 -15.66 -15.20
N GLN A 214 22.73 -15.46 -13.93
CA GLN A 214 21.41 -15.86 -13.42
C GLN A 214 20.89 -14.79 -12.44
N PHE A 215 20.16 -13.83 -12.96
CA PHE A 215 19.60 -12.74 -12.17
C PHE A 215 18.18 -12.41 -12.62
N LEU A 216 17.46 -11.72 -11.74
CA LEU A 216 16.20 -11.06 -12.06
C LEU A 216 16.35 -9.55 -11.96
N TYR A 217 15.38 -8.83 -12.52
CA TYR A 217 15.21 -7.40 -12.30
C TYR A 217 13.72 -7.07 -12.10
N ALA A 218 13.47 -5.97 -11.42
CA ALA A 218 12.12 -5.41 -11.26
C ALA A 218 12.16 -3.89 -11.42
N HIS A 219 11.07 -3.32 -11.85
CA HIS A 219 10.86 -1.88 -12.01
C HIS A 219 9.40 -1.54 -11.77
N GLN A 220 9.09 -0.26 -11.67
CA GLN A 220 7.74 0.25 -11.50
C GLN A 220 6.91 0.17 -12.80
N SER A 221 5.59 0.28 -12.67
CA SER A 221 4.67 0.34 -13.82
C SER A 221 4.98 1.55 -14.70
N LYS A 222 4.57 1.50 -15.98
CA LYS A 222 4.66 2.64 -16.90
C LYS A 222 4.00 3.91 -16.32
N PHE A 223 2.87 3.74 -15.62
CA PHE A 223 2.17 4.87 -15.01
C PHE A 223 3.00 5.50 -13.88
N THR A 224 3.45 4.70 -12.92
CA THR A 224 4.30 5.14 -11.79
C THR A 224 5.60 5.77 -12.31
N TRP A 225 6.23 5.14 -13.30
CA TRP A 225 7.43 5.66 -13.93
C TRP A 225 7.26 7.08 -14.49
N ASN A 226 6.20 7.30 -15.28
CA ASN A 226 6.00 8.57 -15.97
C ASN A 226 5.40 9.68 -15.08
N ASN A 227 4.61 9.32 -14.08
CA ASN A 227 3.85 10.30 -13.29
C ASN A 227 4.46 10.53 -11.90
N GLU A 228 5.04 9.48 -11.31
CA GLU A 228 5.65 9.57 -9.99
C GLU A 228 7.18 9.64 -10.05
N HIS A 229 7.75 9.63 -11.26
CA HIS A 229 9.20 9.69 -11.50
C HIS A 229 9.99 8.63 -10.74
N ASP A 230 9.39 7.47 -10.48
CA ASP A 230 10.07 6.33 -9.90
C ASP A 230 10.73 5.51 -11.00
N HIS A 231 12.01 5.78 -11.22
CA HIS A 231 12.80 5.25 -12.31
C HIS A 231 13.80 4.17 -11.85
N ALA A 232 13.61 3.63 -10.65
CA ALA A 232 14.49 2.61 -10.12
C ALA A 232 14.30 1.26 -10.84
N VAL A 233 15.41 0.61 -11.13
CA VAL A 233 15.49 -0.79 -11.55
C VAL A 233 16.28 -1.54 -10.51
N VAL A 234 15.65 -2.50 -9.86
CA VAL A 234 16.25 -3.34 -8.81
C VAL A 234 16.76 -4.63 -9.44
N CYS A 235 18.00 -5.00 -9.13
CA CYS A 235 18.64 -6.22 -9.60
C CYS A 235 18.71 -7.25 -8.46
N PHE A 236 18.42 -8.51 -8.78
CA PHE A 236 18.36 -9.60 -7.81
C PHE A 236 19.36 -10.69 -8.18
N SER A 237 20.26 -11.03 -7.28
CA SER A 237 21.11 -12.20 -7.38
C SER A 237 20.31 -13.47 -7.13
N HIS A 238 20.57 -14.51 -7.90
CA HIS A 238 20.12 -15.86 -7.57
C HIS A 238 20.82 -16.33 -6.30
N ARG A 239 20.10 -17.00 -5.42
CA ARG A 239 20.69 -17.69 -4.28
C ARG A 239 21.18 -19.05 -4.75
N SER A 240 22.49 -19.26 -4.82
CA SER A 240 23.06 -20.60 -4.84
C SER A 240 22.79 -21.25 -3.47
N ASN A 241 22.14 -22.40 -3.50
CA ASN A 241 21.94 -23.24 -2.29
C ASN A 241 23.31 -23.72 -1.80
#